data_19f3fc5dd66b0668e9cc37e9ebcbecb3
#
_entry.id   19f3fc5dd66b0668e9cc37e9ebcbecb3
#
_cell.length_a   1.000
_cell.length_b   1.000
_cell.length_c   1.000
_cell.angle_alpha   90.00
_cell.angle_beta   90.00
_cell.angle_gamma   90.00
#
_symmetry.space_group_name_H-M   'P 1'
#
loop_
_entity.id
_entity.type
_entity.pdbx_description
1 polymer ?
#
loop_
_entity_poly.entity_id
_entity_poly.type
_entity_poly.pdbx_seq_one_letter_code
_entity_poly.pdbx_strand_id
1 'polypeptide(L)' 'GHDTQIGSYNVIMPSTQICGCVSVGDINFFGISSIVLQGLKVGHKVTMGCHSVLMADAKSEYTYFGNPAKPIIKKVEWGD' A
#
# COMPACT_ATOMS: atom_id res chain seq x y z
N GLY A 1 6.53 10.87 5.80
CA GLY A 1 7.28 11.61 4.84
C GLY A 1 6.73 13.00 4.64
N HIS A 2 7.49 13.83 3.98
CA HIS A 2 7.08 15.20 3.73
C HIS A 2 5.91 15.24 2.75
N ASP A 3 4.86 15.97 3.12
CA ASP A 3 3.63 16.10 2.30
C ASP A 3 2.93 14.78 2.02
N THR A 4 3.13 13.79 2.85
CA THR A 4 2.42 12.51 2.74
C THR A 4 1.04 12.65 3.36
N GLN A 5 0.03 12.14 2.65
CA GLN A 5 -1.36 12.13 3.14
C GLN A 5 -1.79 10.68 3.32
N ILE A 6 -2.28 10.38 4.49
CA ILE A 6 -2.72 9.02 4.82
C ILE A 6 -4.16 9.08 5.30
N GLY A 7 -5.02 8.32 4.66
CA GLY A 7 -6.43 8.25 5.02
C GLY A 7 -6.66 7.48 6.32
N SER A 8 -7.84 6.90 6.47
CA SER A 8 -8.32 6.31 7.72
C SER A 8 -8.24 4.79 7.72
N TYR A 9 -8.14 4.22 8.93
CA TYR A 9 -8.19 2.77 9.14
C TYR A 9 -7.09 2.02 8.41
N ASN A 10 -5.92 2.62 8.30
CA ASN A 10 -4.76 1.97 7.70
C ASN A 10 -3.95 1.28 8.80
N VAL A 11 -3.51 0.06 8.52
CA VAL A 11 -2.59 -0.66 9.39
C VAL A 11 -1.21 -0.60 8.77
N ILE A 12 -0.27 -0.02 9.49
CA ILE A 12 1.10 0.14 9.02
C ILE A 12 1.99 -0.62 9.98
N MET A 13 2.51 -1.75 9.53
CA MET A 13 3.33 -2.62 10.36
C MET A 13 4.72 -2.03 10.58
N PRO A 14 5.47 -2.54 11.58
CA PRO A 14 6.79 -1.99 11.89
C PRO A 14 7.74 -1.94 10.70
N SER A 15 8.60 -0.94 10.70
CA SER A 15 9.63 -0.72 9.67
C SER A 15 9.10 -0.43 8.28
N THR A 16 7.81 -0.15 8.15
CA THR A 16 7.24 0.31 6.89
C THR A 16 7.70 1.73 6.63
N GLN A 17 8.10 2.01 5.39
CA GLN A 17 8.51 3.35 4.99
C GLN A 17 7.59 3.86 3.90
N ILE A 18 6.92 4.97 4.18
CA ILE A 18 6.10 5.67 3.19
C ILE A 18 6.83 6.98 2.90
N CYS A 19 7.37 7.08 1.70
CA CYS A 19 8.20 8.21 1.32
C CYS A 19 7.37 9.46 1.05
N GLY A 20 8.05 10.57 0.73
CA GLY A 20 7.38 11.86 0.60
C GLY A 20 6.40 11.94 -0.56
N CYS A 21 5.42 12.83 -0.43
CA CYS A 21 4.43 13.12 -1.46
C CYS A 21 3.61 11.90 -1.87
N VAL A 22 3.45 10.93 -0.98
CA VAL A 22 2.61 9.76 -1.21
C VAL A 22 1.19 10.07 -0.73
N SER A 23 0.20 9.64 -1.49
CA SER A 23 -1.19 9.75 -1.11
C SER A 23 -1.74 8.34 -0.87
N VAL A 24 -2.24 8.08 0.33
CA VAL A 24 -2.75 6.77 0.72
C VAL A 24 -4.23 6.89 1.05
N GLY A 25 -5.04 6.03 0.45
CA GLY A 25 -6.47 6.00 0.73
C GLY A 25 -6.78 5.32 2.07
N ASP A 26 -7.93 4.64 2.15
CA ASP A 26 -8.43 4.08 3.40
C ASP A 26 -8.37 2.57 3.42
N ILE A 27 -8.30 2.01 4.62
CA ILE A 27 -8.43 0.57 4.87
C ILE A 27 -7.34 -0.23 4.16
N ASN A 28 -6.12 0.24 4.25
CA ASN A 28 -4.98 -0.44 3.65
C ASN A 28 -4.17 -1.18 4.72
N PHE A 29 -3.47 -2.19 4.30
CA PHE A 29 -2.55 -2.94 5.17
C PHE A 29 -1.16 -2.93 4.55
N PHE A 30 -0.19 -2.42 5.29
CA PHE A 30 1.21 -2.41 4.86
C PHE A 30 1.99 -3.39 5.71
N GLY A 31 2.47 -4.46 5.08
CA GLY A 31 3.23 -5.49 5.78
C GLY A 31 4.56 -4.99 6.30
N ILE A 32 5.17 -5.79 7.17
CA ILE A 32 6.44 -5.43 7.83
C ILE A 32 7.51 -5.09 6.78
N SER A 33 8.20 -3.98 7.02
CA SER A 33 9.30 -3.52 6.17
C SER A 33 8.94 -3.30 4.71
N SER A 34 7.66 -3.04 4.42
CA SER A 34 7.27 -2.65 3.07
C SER A 34 7.66 -1.19 2.84
N ILE A 35 7.84 -0.85 1.58
CA ILE A 35 8.27 0.50 1.19
C ILE A 35 7.37 1.00 0.07
N VAL A 36 6.90 2.24 0.21
CA VAL A 36 6.20 2.95 -0.84
C VAL A 36 7.06 4.12 -1.27
N LEU A 37 7.53 4.12 -2.51
CA LEU A 37 8.41 5.16 -3.00
C LEU A 37 7.67 6.50 -3.16
N GLN A 38 8.44 7.56 -3.24
CA GLN A 38 7.88 8.91 -3.24
C GLN A 38 6.96 9.15 -4.44
N GLY A 39 5.98 10.00 -4.25
CA GLY A 39 5.10 10.49 -5.30
C GLY A 39 4.02 9.54 -5.74
N LEU A 40 3.89 8.38 -5.10
CA LEU A 40 2.92 7.38 -5.52
C LEU A 40 1.55 7.58 -4.89
N LYS A 41 0.55 6.96 -5.49
CA LYS A 41 -0.81 6.90 -4.96
C LYS A 41 -1.15 5.47 -4.62
N VAL A 42 -1.68 5.27 -3.43
CA VAL A 42 -2.18 3.99 -2.97
C VAL A 42 -3.69 4.14 -2.78
N GLY A 43 -4.45 3.28 -3.40
CA GLY A 43 -5.91 3.36 -3.34
C GLY A 43 -6.46 2.91 -1.99
N HIS A 44 -7.66 2.32 -2.02
CA HIS A 44 -8.35 1.82 -0.84
C HIS A 44 -8.30 0.30 -0.80
N LYS A 45 -8.27 -0.27 0.39
CA LYS A 45 -8.29 -1.74 0.57
C LYS A 45 -7.15 -2.44 -0.16
N VAL A 46 -5.98 -1.81 -0.14
CA VAL A 46 -4.77 -2.38 -0.72
C VAL A 46 -4.02 -3.14 0.37
N THR A 47 -3.47 -4.29 0.02
CA THR A 47 -2.59 -5.04 0.92
C THR A 47 -1.20 -5.08 0.32
N MET A 48 -0.20 -4.66 1.10
CA MET A 48 1.21 -4.76 0.72
C MET A 48 1.82 -5.92 1.51
N GLY A 49 2.43 -6.86 0.81
CA GLY A 49 3.16 -7.94 1.45
C GLY A 49 4.39 -7.43 2.20
N CYS A 50 4.91 -8.24 3.11
CA CYS A 50 6.12 -7.87 3.84
C CYS A 50 7.31 -7.75 2.89
N HIS A 51 8.21 -6.81 3.18
CA HIS A 51 9.42 -6.53 2.39
C HIS A 51 9.16 -6.19 0.93
N SER A 52 7.93 -5.78 0.61
CA SER A 52 7.59 -5.37 -0.75
C SER A 52 7.97 -3.92 -0.99
N VAL A 53 8.36 -3.59 -2.21
CA VAL A 53 8.71 -2.22 -2.58
C VAL A 53 7.81 -1.78 -3.72
N LEU A 54 6.89 -0.86 -3.41
CA LEU A 54 5.97 -0.33 -4.40
C LEU A 54 6.66 0.76 -5.20
N MET A 55 6.73 0.58 -6.50
CA MET A 55 7.40 1.51 -7.41
C MET A 55 6.45 2.15 -8.42
N ALA A 56 5.17 1.79 -8.37
CA ALA A 56 4.12 2.37 -9.20
C ALA A 56 2.86 2.48 -8.37
N ASP A 57 1.89 3.25 -8.82
CA ASP A 57 0.64 3.43 -8.09
C ASP A 57 -0.05 2.09 -7.81
N ALA A 58 -0.63 1.97 -6.63
CA ALA A 58 -1.37 0.77 -6.24
C ALA A 58 -2.87 1.03 -6.40
N LYS A 59 -3.50 0.22 -7.23
CA LYS A 59 -4.94 0.30 -7.45
C LYS A 59 -5.69 -0.31 -6.29
N SER A 60 -6.88 0.25 -6.01
CA SER A 60 -7.73 -0.24 -4.92
C SER A 60 -8.05 -1.72 -5.06
N GLU A 61 -8.13 -2.39 -3.91
CA GLU A 61 -8.59 -3.78 -3.79
C GLU A 61 -7.63 -4.83 -4.32
N TYR A 62 -6.37 -4.47 -4.61
CA TYR A 62 -5.35 -5.43 -5.00
C TYR A 62 -4.38 -5.70 -3.87
N THR A 63 -3.82 -6.91 -3.88
CA THR A 63 -2.69 -7.27 -3.06
C THR A 63 -1.42 -7.17 -3.90
N TYR A 64 -0.43 -6.46 -3.38
CA TYR A 64 0.84 -6.25 -4.06
C TYR A 64 1.95 -6.96 -3.31
N PHE A 65 2.84 -7.59 -4.03
CA PHE A 65 3.94 -8.32 -3.40
C PHE A 65 5.19 -8.27 -4.28
N GLY A 66 6.32 -8.22 -3.63
CA GLY A 66 7.63 -8.33 -4.28
C GLY A 66 8.40 -7.04 -4.36
N ASN A 67 9.53 -7.11 -5.02
CA ASN A 67 10.41 -5.95 -5.26
C ASN A 67 10.91 -6.01 -6.70
N PRO A 68 10.35 -5.23 -7.63
CA PRO A 68 9.24 -4.30 -7.42
C PRO A 68 7.94 -5.03 -7.12
N ALA A 69 7.07 -4.40 -6.34
CA ALA A 69 5.80 -5.00 -5.99
C ALA A 69 4.87 -5.05 -7.19
N LYS A 70 4.26 -6.21 -7.38
CA LYS A 70 3.32 -6.44 -8.48
C LYS A 70 1.98 -6.86 -7.91
N PRO A 71 0.87 -6.52 -8.59
CA PRO A 71 -0.45 -7.00 -8.17
C PRO A 71 -0.53 -8.50 -8.39
N ILE A 72 -0.85 -9.23 -7.32
CA ILE A 72 -0.94 -10.68 -7.39
C ILE A 72 -2.36 -11.19 -7.21
N ILE A 73 -3.17 -10.50 -6.42
CA ILE A 73 -4.54 -10.92 -6.14
C ILE A 73 -5.41 -9.68 -6.04
N LYS A 74 -6.57 -9.70 -6.71
CA LYS A 74 -7.59 -8.70 -6.50
C LYS A 74 -8.54 -9.21 -5.43
N LYS A 75 -8.84 -8.39 -4.44
CA LYS A 75 -9.75 -8.76 -3.36
C LYS A 75 -11.17 -8.94 -3.91
N VAL A 76 -11.84 -9.98 -3.41
CA VAL A 76 -13.21 -10.28 -3.76
C VAL A 76 -14.09 -10.02 -2.54
N GLU A 77 -15.23 -9.38 -2.75
CA GLU A 77 -16.18 -9.18 -1.67
C GLU A 77 -17.01 -10.45 -1.52
N TRP A 78 -17.05 -10.96 -0.29
CA TRP A 78 -17.83 -12.14 0.02
C TRP A 78 -19.28 -11.77 0.36
N GLY A 79 -20.21 -12.64 0.00
CA GLY A 79 -21.60 -12.45 0.36
C GLY A 79 -22.42 -11.69 -0.66
N ASP A 80 -21.90 -11.48 -1.80
CA ASP A 80 -22.64 -10.82 -2.89
C ASP A 80 -23.61 -11.75 -3.57
#